data_8827943e83e641680612aa90b70bf157
#
_entry.id   8827943e83e641680612aa90b70bf157
#
_cell.length_a   1.000
_cell.length_b   1.000
_cell.length_c   1.000
_cell.angle_alpha   90.00
_cell.angle_beta   90.00
_cell.angle_gamma   90.00
#
_symmetry.space_group_name_H-M   'P 1'
#
loop_
_entity.id
_entity.type
_entity.pdbx_description
1 polymer ?
#
loop_
_entity_poly.entity_id
_entity_poly.type
_entity_poly.pdbx_seq_one_letter_code
_entity_poly.pdbx_strand_id
1 'polypeptide(L)'
;RILFRTWNTITFNFGKSTIIKSSRGDREVLTIVGEAIPRSLILFTAAMAIEIVVGIILGLKKAQKPGSSLDKSTSLITMIVYGMPTFWLAMILIMFFVYQLKIFPSGGMHTVPPPQGIMYYIDFLWHMTLPLLTLLLIGFWGIAFVVRNIVLSILQEDYIMAARARGIPENKVLFGHTLRTAAPPLITMSVLSLLASIGGAIIFEGIFSWPGLGNLYWIAVQQNDIPVLMGDLAITVGLYQVGLILLDLTYGFMDPRIKVGGKA
;
A
#
# COMPACT_ATOMS: atom_id res chain seq x y z
N ARG A 1 5.00 34.98 13.46
CA ARG A 1 4.22 33.74 13.75
C ARG A 1 4.40 32.65 12.69
N ILE A 2 4.35 32.99 11.38
CA ILE A 2 4.54 32.01 10.30
C ILE A 2 5.93 31.38 10.37
N LEU A 3 7.00 32.18 10.37
CA LEU A 3 8.38 31.69 10.44
C LEU A 3 8.65 30.78 11.65
N PHE A 4 8.07 31.10 12.80
CA PHE A 4 8.19 30.30 14.01
C PHE A 4 7.51 28.93 13.85
N ARG A 5 6.31 28.89 13.26
CA ARG A 5 5.61 27.63 12.98
C ARG A 5 6.35 26.78 11.94
N THR A 6 6.85 27.41 10.87
CA THR A 6 7.66 26.72 9.85
C THR A 6 8.92 26.11 10.47
N TRP A 7 9.61 26.86 11.33
CA TRP A 7 10.79 26.35 12.04
C TRP A 7 10.45 25.16 12.92
N ASN A 8 9.36 25.25 13.71
CA ASN A 8 8.91 24.14 14.54
C ASN A 8 8.51 22.90 13.72
N THR A 9 7.92 23.08 12.55
CA THR A 9 7.59 21.97 11.65
C THR A 9 8.85 21.28 11.12
N ILE A 10 9.84 22.06 10.67
CA ILE A 10 11.12 21.53 10.15
C ILE A 10 11.91 20.84 11.25
N THR A 11 11.85 21.30 12.48
CA THR A 11 12.53 20.70 13.64
C THR A 11 11.72 19.60 14.32
N PHE A 12 10.57 19.19 13.75
CA PHE A 12 9.65 18.20 14.33
C PHE A 12 9.16 18.55 15.74
N ASN A 13 9.11 19.83 16.08
CA ASN A 13 8.59 20.30 17.35
C ASN A 13 7.13 20.78 17.21
N PHE A 14 6.20 19.84 17.19
CA PHE A 14 4.77 20.13 17.02
C PHE A 14 4.07 20.52 18.32
N GLY A 15 4.75 20.38 19.45
CA GLY A 15 4.20 20.69 20.76
C GLY A 15 3.17 19.67 21.23
N LYS A 16 2.16 20.17 21.95
CA LYS A 16 1.12 19.33 22.54
C LYS A 16 -0.21 19.47 21.80
N SER A 17 -0.92 18.37 21.68
CA SER A 17 -2.31 18.31 21.24
C SER A 17 -3.21 19.15 22.15
N THR A 18 -4.21 19.76 21.56
CA THR A 18 -5.22 20.52 22.30
C THR A 18 -6.27 19.60 22.93
N ILE A 19 -6.61 18.50 22.29
CA ILE A 19 -7.72 17.61 22.65
C ILE A 19 -7.28 16.16 22.70
N ILE A 20 -6.61 15.67 21.67
CA ILE A 20 -6.28 14.25 21.46
C ILE A 20 -5.20 13.81 22.45
N LYS A 21 -5.31 12.57 22.93
CA LYS A 21 -4.34 11.94 23.81
C LYS A 21 -3.85 10.62 23.24
N SER A 22 -2.61 10.28 23.54
CA SER A 22 -2.04 8.96 23.26
C SER A 22 -2.73 7.87 24.10
N SER A 23 -2.46 6.62 23.82
CA SER A 23 -2.94 5.46 24.60
C SER A 23 -2.53 5.53 26.08
N ARG A 24 -1.45 6.24 26.39
CA ARG A 24 -0.93 6.46 27.75
C ARG A 24 -1.44 7.76 28.42
N GLY A 25 -2.33 8.50 27.73
CA GLY A 25 -2.87 9.76 28.22
C GLY A 25 -1.98 10.99 27.97
N ASP A 26 -0.85 10.83 27.27
CA ASP A 26 0.06 11.89 26.91
C ASP A 26 -0.52 12.75 25.77
N ARG A 27 -0.15 14.03 25.73
CA ARG A 27 -0.59 14.99 24.71
C ARG A 27 0.52 15.38 23.72
N GLU A 28 1.71 14.84 23.84
CA GLU A 28 2.76 15.12 22.87
C GLU A 28 2.38 14.61 21.48
N VAL A 29 2.42 15.50 20.48
CA VAL A 29 2.04 15.18 19.11
C VAL A 29 2.89 14.07 18.54
N LEU A 30 4.21 14.08 18.77
CA LEU A 30 5.12 13.03 18.32
C LEU A 30 4.75 11.65 18.88
N THR A 31 4.36 11.58 20.16
CA THR A 31 3.91 10.33 20.79
C THR A 31 2.61 9.82 20.14
N ILE A 32 1.64 10.72 19.93
CA ILE A 32 0.34 10.38 19.35
C ILE A 32 0.52 9.86 17.92
N VAL A 33 1.24 10.59 17.08
CA VAL A 33 1.51 10.19 15.69
C VAL A 33 2.38 8.93 15.64
N GLY A 34 3.39 8.83 16.50
CA GLY A 34 4.26 7.66 16.63
C GLY A 34 3.52 6.37 16.96
N GLU A 35 2.41 6.42 17.71
CA GLU A 35 1.55 5.26 17.97
C GLU A 35 0.71 4.87 16.74
N ALA A 36 0.34 5.83 15.89
CA ALA A 36 -0.50 5.59 14.71
C ALA A 36 0.30 5.01 13.52
N ILE A 37 1.57 5.42 13.34
CA ILE A 37 2.43 4.98 12.24
C ILE A 37 2.48 3.45 12.08
N PRO A 38 2.89 2.66 13.10
CA PRO A 38 3.01 1.21 12.94
C PRO A 38 1.68 0.53 12.62
N ARG A 39 0.56 1.10 13.07
CA ARG A 39 -0.78 0.57 12.83
C ARG A 39 -1.19 0.70 11.36
N SER A 40 -0.98 1.87 10.75
CA SER A 40 -1.17 2.04 9.29
C SER A 40 -0.19 1.20 8.50
N LEU A 41 1.10 1.20 8.87
CA LEU A 41 2.13 0.42 8.17
C LEU A 41 1.79 -1.07 8.13
N ILE A 42 1.40 -1.68 9.24
CA ILE A 42 1.06 -3.11 9.27
C ILE A 42 -0.08 -3.42 8.29
N LEU A 43 -1.16 -2.66 8.29
CA LEU A 43 -2.31 -2.91 7.44
C LEU A 43 -1.96 -2.71 5.96
N PHE A 44 -1.49 -1.52 5.59
CA PHE A 44 -1.29 -1.16 4.19
C PHE A 44 -0.07 -1.83 3.57
N THR A 45 1.01 -2.02 4.32
CA THR A 45 2.20 -2.74 3.81
C THR A 45 1.91 -4.23 3.64
N ALA A 46 1.15 -4.85 4.56
CA ALA A 46 0.71 -6.23 4.39
C ALA A 46 -0.19 -6.39 3.16
N ALA A 47 -1.17 -5.50 2.99
CA ALA A 47 -2.04 -5.49 1.80
C ALA A 47 -1.19 -5.36 0.52
N MET A 48 -0.35 -4.33 0.44
CA MET A 48 0.47 -4.04 -0.72
C MET A 48 1.45 -5.18 -1.06
N ALA A 49 2.08 -5.79 -0.05
CA ALA A 49 2.97 -6.93 -0.27
C ALA A 49 2.23 -8.11 -0.90
N ILE A 50 1.04 -8.43 -0.42
CA ILE A 50 0.20 -9.50 -0.99
C ILE A 50 -0.29 -9.11 -2.39
N GLU A 51 -0.73 -7.88 -2.59
CA GLU A 51 -1.18 -7.36 -3.89
C GLU A 51 -0.09 -7.44 -4.95
N ILE A 52 1.15 -7.07 -4.61
CA ILE A 52 2.31 -7.16 -5.51
C ILE A 52 2.54 -8.62 -5.90
N VAL A 53 2.61 -9.54 -4.95
CA VAL A 53 2.86 -10.97 -5.23
C VAL A 53 1.76 -11.55 -6.10
N VAL A 54 0.49 -11.38 -5.71
CA VAL A 54 -0.67 -11.90 -6.44
C VAL A 54 -0.78 -11.24 -7.81
N GLY A 55 -0.59 -9.92 -7.89
CA GLY A 55 -0.64 -9.14 -9.10
C GLY A 55 0.42 -9.55 -10.13
N ILE A 56 1.68 -9.75 -9.67
CA ILE A 56 2.75 -10.23 -10.55
C ILE A 56 2.44 -11.63 -11.07
N ILE A 57 2.05 -12.56 -10.21
CA ILE A 57 1.73 -13.94 -10.62
C ILE A 57 0.57 -13.95 -11.63
N LEU A 58 -0.49 -13.20 -11.35
CA LEU A 58 -1.66 -13.12 -12.22
C LEU A 58 -1.31 -12.45 -13.55
N GLY A 59 -0.57 -11.33 -13.52
CA GLY A 59 -0.13 -10.60 -14.70
C GLY A 59 0.74 -11.46 -15.64
N LEU A 60 1.68 -12.21 -15.09
CA LEU A 60 2.49 -13.16 -15.83
C LEU A 60 1.62 -14.26 -16.51
N LYS A 61 0.68 -14.86 -15.76
CA LYS A 61 -0.24 -15.86 -16.30
C LYS A 61 -1.12 -15.30 -17.43
N LYS A 62 -1.59 -14.08 -17.31
CA LYS A 62 -2.36 -13.38 -18.37
C LYS A 62 -1.51 -13.17 -19.62
N ALA A 63 -0.24 -12.77 -19.45
CA ALA A 63 0.67 -12.51 -20.56
C ALA A 63 1.12 -13.80 -21.28
N GLN A 64 1.13 -14.96 -20.60
CA GLN A 64 1.45 -16.25 -21.25
C GLN A 64 0.47 -16.64 -22.35
N LYS A 65 -0.82 -16.37 -22.18
CA LYS A 65 -1.88 -16.73 -23.12
C LYS A 65 -2.81 -15.54 -23.34
N PRO A 66 -2.37 -14.53 -24.12
CA PRO A 66 -3.18 -13.35 -24.40
C PRO A 66 -4.49 -13.75 -25.10
N GLY A 67 -5.59 -13.10 -24.71
CA GLY A 67 -6.92 -13.40 -25.25
C GLY A 67 -7.58 -14.67 -24.73
N SER A 68 -6.95 -15.41 -23.80
CA SER A 68 -7.55 -16.55 -23.11
C SER A 68 -8.73 -16.11 -22.22
N SER A 69 -9.55 -17.08 -21.81
CA SER A 69 -10.68 -16.79 -20.88
C SER A 69 -10.21 -16.13 -19.58
N LEU A 70 -9.07 -16.58 -19.03
CA LEU A 70 -8.46 -15.95 -17.85
C LEU A 70 -8.07 -14.50 -18.13
N ASP A 71 -7.41 -14.21 -19.24
CA ASP A 71 -7.01 -12.84 -19.59
C ASP A 71 -8.23 -11.93 -19.80
N LYS A 72 -9.24 -12.40 -20.54
CA LYS A 72 -10.48 -11.64 -20.81
C LYS A 72 -11.29 -11.40 -19.55
N SER A 73 -11.57 -12.45 -18.76
CA SER A 73 -12.40 -12.32 -17.56
C SER A 73 -11.73 -11.44 -16.48
N THR A 74 -10.44 -11.65 -16.25
CA THR A 74 -9.71 -10.82 -15.27
C THR A 74 -9.53 -9.38 -15.74
N SER A 75 -9.40 -9.12 -17.03
CA SER A 75 -9.39 -7.76 -17.59
C SER A 75 -10.75 -7.06 -17.40
N LEU A 76 -11.85 -7.79 -17.64
CA LEU A 76 -13.20 -7.26 -17.37
C LEU A 76 -13.38 -6.92 -15.88
N ILE A 77 -12.97 -7.84 -14.99
CA ILE A 77 -13.01 -7.57 -13.54
C ILE A 77 -12.17 -6.33 -13.19
N THR A 78 -10.95 -6.21 -13.75
CA THR A 78 -10.11 -5.03 -13.54
C THR A 78 -10.84 -3.74 -13.93
N MET A 79 -11.52 -3.72 -15.09
CA MET A 79 -12.27 -2.53 -15.53
C MET A 79 -13.40 -2.17 -14.57
N ILE A 80 -14.13 -3.16 -14.05
CA ILE A 80 -15.22 -2.94 -13.10
C ILE A 80 -14.65 -2.42 -11.77
N VAL A 81 -13.64 -3.10 -11.23
CA VAL A 81 -13.06 -2.79 -9.91
C VAL A 81 -12.31 -1.46 -9.90
N TYR A 82 -11.64 -1.11 -11.01
CA TYR A 82 -10.91 0.16 -11.11
C TYR A 82 -11.81 1.39 -11.01
N GLY A 83 -13.08 1.26 -11.38
CA GLY A 83 -14.08 2.31 -11.22
C GLY A 83 -14.73 2.38 -9.83
N MET A 84 -14.43 1.42 -8.94
CA MET A 84 -15.05 1.37 -7.61
C MET A 84 -14.23 2.13 -6.57
N PRO A 85 -14.82 3.10 -5.86
CA PRO A 85 -14.16 3.70 -4.71
C PRO A 85 -13.91 2.66 -3.62
N THR A 86 -12.68 2.59 -3.09
CA THR A 86 -12.28 1.62 -2.06
C THR A 86 -13.19 1.67 -0.83
N PHE A 87 -13.55 2.87 -0.40
CA PHE A 87 -14.44 3.07 0.74
C PHE A 87 -15.86 2.54 0.50
N TRP A 88 -16.35 2.60 -0.74
CA TRP A 88 -17.68 2.08 -1.09
C TRP A 88 -17.72 0.55 -0.99
N LEU A 89 -16.69 -0.13 -1.52
CA LEU A 89 -16.57 -1.58 -1.34
C LEU A 89 -16.42 -1.95 0.15
N ALA A 90 -15.64 -1.19 0.92
CA ALA A 90 -15.52 -1.38 2.37
C ALA A 90 -16.89 -1.37 3.06
N MET A 91 -17.74 -0.38 2.77
CA MET A 91 -19.07 -0.29 3.35
C MET A 91 -19.98 -1.47 2.97
N ILE A 92 -19.92 -1.93 1.71
CA ILE A 92 -20.67 -3.11 1.27
C ILE A 92 -20.22 -4.37 2.01
N LEU A 93 -18.90 -4.57 2.13
CA LEU A 93 -18.35 -5.74 2.84
C LEU A 93 -18.70 -5.70 4.34
N ILE A 94 -18.65 -4.54 4.96
CA ILE A 94 -19.08 -4.36 6.36
C ILE A 94 -20.58 -4.69 6.47
N MET A 95 -21.43 -4.14 5.60
CA MET A 95 -22.85 -4.42 5.63
C MET A 95 -23.13 -5.92 5.53
N PHE A 96 -22.45 -6.62 4.65
CA PHE A 96 -22.67 -8.04 4.42
C PHE A 96 -22.04 -8.92 5.50
N PHE A 97 -20.72 -8.76 5.77
CA PHE A 97 -19.99 -9.68 6.66
C PHE A 97 -20.15 -9.36 8.15
N VAL A 98 -20.35 -8.09 8.51
CA VAL A 98 -20.50 -7.67 9.91
C VAL A 98 -21.96 -7.69 10.33
N TYR A 99 -22.85 -7.05 9.57
CA TYR A 99 -24.23 -6.88 10.00
C TYR A 99 -25.15 -8.04 9.61
N GLN A 100 -25.00 -8.61 8.41
CA GLN A 100 -25.86 -9.72 7.97
C GLN A 100 -25.30 -11.07 8.45
N LEU A 101 -24.06 -11.39 8.12
CA LEU A 101 -23.45 -12.69 8.47
C LEU A 101 -22.88 -12.74 9.89
N LYS A 102 -22.56 -11.60 10.49
CA LYS A 102 -21.97 -11.46 11.82
C LYS A 102 -20.68 -12.29 12.01
N ILE A 103 -19.85 -12.34 10.97
CA ILE A 103 -18.62 -13.13 10.95
C ILE A 103 -17.43 -12.31 11.39
N PHE A 104 -17.37 -11.02 11.03
CA PHE A 104 -16.24 -10.13 11.34
C PHE A 104 -16.64 -9.02 12.31
N PRO A 105 -15.66 -8.46 13.06
CA PRO A 105 -15.89 -7.31 13.92
C PRO A 105 -16.23 -6.07 13.09
N SER A 106 -16.93 -5.11 13.71
CA SER A 106 -17.35 -3.87 13.04
C SER A 106 -16.23 -2.88 12.81
N GLY A 107 -15.08 -3.03 13.47
CA GLY A 107 -13.94 -2.14 13.36
C GLY A 107 -13.01 -2.21 14.56
N GLY A 108 -11.98 -1.34 14.56
CA GLY A 108 -10.93 -1.34 15.56
C GLY A 108 -9.83 -2.38 15.28
N MET A 109 -8.88 -2.49 16.21
CA MET A 109 -7.76 -3.45 16.10
C MET A 109 -7.92 -4.65 17.05
N HIS A 110 -8.76 -4.51 18.06
CA HIS A 110 -8.98 -5.53 19.10
C HIS A 110 -10.37 -5.40 19.67
N THR A 111 -10.85 -6.51 20.22
CA THR A 111 -12.03 -6.54 21.10
C THR A 111 -11.75 -5.72 22.37
N VAL A 112 -12.76 -5.09 22.93
CA VAL A 112 -12.63 -4.27 24.16
C VAL A 112 -13.36 -4.98 25.30
N PRO A 113 -12.66 -5.36 26.39
CA PRO A 113 -11.20 -5.28 26.63
C PRO A 113 -10.41 -6.28 25.75
N PRO A 114 -9.15 -5.97 25.38
CA PRO A 114 -8.36 -6.85 24.53
C PRO A 114 -8.01 -8.16 25.28
N PRO A 115 -8.04 -9.31 24.59
CA PRO A 115 -7.67 -10.59 25.19
C PRO A 115 -6.17 -10.63 25.51
N GLN A 116 -5.75 -11.62 26.34
CA GLN A 116 -4.36 -11.74 26.75
C GLN A 116 -3.67 -12.94 26.07
N GLY A 117 -2.33 -12.91 26.07
CA GLY A 117 -1.51 -13.98 25.52
C GLY A 117 -1.66 -14.14 24.00
N ILE A 118 -1.67 -15.38 23.53
CA ILE A 118 -1.76 -15.68 22.10
C ILE A 118 -3.07 -15.19 21.48
N MET A 119 -4.17 -15.14 22.26
CA MET A 119 -5.46 -14.66 21.79
C MET A 119 -5.44 -13.18 21.40
N TYR A 120 -4.54 -12.37 21.95
CA TYR A 120 -4.33 -11.00 21.54
C TYR A 120 -3.96 -10.88 20.05
N TYR A 121 -3.03 -11.72 19.59
CA TYR A 121 -2.59 -11.74 18.19
C TYR A 121 -3.65 -12.33 17.26
N ILE A 122 -4.38 -13.33 17.70
CA ILE A 122 -5.48 -13.91 16.92
C ILE A 122 -6.60 -12.89 16.75
N ASP A 123 -6.99 -12.19 17.81
CA ASP A 123 -8.00 -11.12 17.79
C ASP A 123 -7.57 -9.96 16.88
N PHE A 124 -6.29 -9.57 16.95
CA PHE A 124 -5.72 -8.58 16.04
C PHE A 124 -5.86 -8.99 14.56
N LEU A 125 -5.43 -10.20 14.23
CA LEU A 125 -5.54 -10.72 12.86
C LEU A 125 -7.00 -10.81 12.40
N TRP A 126 -7.90 -11.16 13.29
CA TRP A 126 -9.33 -11.23 13.03
C TRP A 126 -9.92 -9.85 12.67
N HIS A 127 -9.54 -8.81 13.43
CA HIS A 127 -9.95 -7.43 13.16
C HIS A 127 -9.31 -6.89 11.87
N MET A 128 -8.10 -7.31 11.56
CA MET A 128 -7.39 -6.92 10.34
C MET A 128 -7.94 -7.60 9.08
N THR A 129 -8.61 -8.75 9.20
CA THR A 129 -8.99 -9.59 8.05
C THR A 129 -9.90 -8.85 7.07
N LEU A 130 -10.98 -8.23 7.53
CA LEU A 130 -11.94 -7.57 6.63
C LEU A 130 -11.35 -6.31 5.95
N PRO A 131 -10.65 -5.40 6.66
CA PRO A 131 -9.88 -4.33 6.02
C PRO A 131 -8.88 -4.84 4.98
N LEU A 132 -8.11 -5.85 5.33
CA LEU A 132 -7.11 -6.46 4.44
C LEU A 132 -7.76 -7.04 3.18
N LEU A 133 -8.81 -7.84 3.33
CA LEU A 133 -9.55 -8.42 2.20
C LEU A 133 -10.12 -7.33 1.28
N THR A 134 -10.61 -6.23 1.85
CA THR A 134 -11.13 -5.10 1.06
C THR A 134 -10.05 -4.49 0.18
N LEU A 135 -8.87 -4.23 0.73
CA LEU A 135 -7.73 -3.72 -0.03
C LEU A 135 -7.32 -4.69 -1.13
N LEU A 136 -7.16 -5.97 -0.79
CA LEU A 136 -6.77 -7.01 -1.75
C LEU A 136 -7.75 -7.14 -2.90
N LEU A 137 -9.07 -7.12 -2.63
CA LEU A 137 -10.11 -7.25 -3.66
C LEU A 137 -10.07 -6.12 -4.70
N ILE A 138 -9.46 -4.99 -4.40
CA ILE A 138 -9.31 -3.86 -5.31
C ILE A 138 -7.90 -3.79 -5.91
N GLY A 139 -6.86 -3.99 -5.09
CA GLY A 139 -5.50 -3.59 -5.43
C GLY A 139 -4.81 -4.49 -6.44
N PHE A 140 -4.80 -5.81 -6.27
CA PHE A 140 -3.97 -6.70 -7.09
C PHE A 140 -4.36 -6.74 -8.58
N TRP A 141 -5.61 -6.40 -8.93
CA TRP A 141 -6.07 -6.37 -10.33
C TRP A 141 -5.32 -5.32 -11.16
N GLY A 142 -5.12 -4.13 -10.58
CA GLY A 142 -4.37 -3.03 -11.23
C GLY A 142 -2.92 -3.43 -11.47
N ILE A 143 -2.28 -4.02 -10.47
CA ILE A 143 -0.90 -4.53 -10.58
C ILE A 143 -0.82 -5.61 -11.66
N ALA A 144 -1.74 -6.58 -11.66
CA ALA A 144 -1.78 -7.63 -12.68
C ALA A 144 -1.95 -7.08 -14.10
N PHE A 145 -2.73 -6.02 -14.27
CA PHE A 145 -2.89 -5.36 -15.56
C PHE A 145 -1.60 -4.68 -16.03
N VAL A 146 -0.92 -3.95 -15.15
CA VAL A 146 0.36 -3.29 -15.49
C VAL A 146 1.44 -4.32 -15.80
N VAL A 147 1.59 -5.36 -14.97
CA VAL A 147 2.55 -6.46 -15.19
C VAL A 147 2.29 -7.16 -16.53
N ARG A 148 1.02 -7.48 -16.83
CA ARG A 148 0.65 -8.06 -18.12
C ARG A 148 1.13 -7.22 -19.29
N ASN A 149 0.91 -5.91 -19.27
CA ASN A 149 1.27 -5.03 -20.36
C ASN A 149 2.78 -4.89 -20.53
N ILE A 150 3.54 -4.77 -19.44
CA ILE A 150 5.00 -4.76 -19.45
C ILE A 150 5.54 -6.08 -20.06
N VAL A 151 5.01 -7.21 -19.60
CA VAL A 151 5.46 -8.51 -20.08
C VAL A 151 5.10 -8.73 -21.55
N LEU A 152 3.92 -8.31 -21.98
CA LEU A 152 3.51 -8.42 -23.39
C LEU A 152 4.38 -7.59 -24.33
N SER A 153 4.77 -6.37 -23.93
CA SER A 153 5.68 -5.56 -24.76
C SER A 153 7.04 -6.24 -24.94
N ILE A 154 7.59 -6.80 -23.86
CA ILE A 154 8.87 -7.53 -23.92
C ILE A 154 8.78 -8.81 -24.74
N LEU A 155 7.65 -9.53 -24.67
CA LEU A 155 7.45 -10.76 -25.47
C LEU A 155 7.44 -10.52 -26.98
N GLN A 156 7.29 -9.28 -27.43
CA GLN A 156 7.33 -8.86 -28.83
C GLN A 156 8.74 -8.44 -29.31
N GLU A 157 9.71 -8.37 -28.42
CA GLU A 157 11.09 -7.98 -28.75
C GLU A 157 11.80 -9.04 -29.61
N ASP A 158 12.66 -8.60 -30.55
CA ASP A 158 13.33 -9.47 -31.52
C ASP A 158 14.15 -10.57 -30.87
N TYR A 159 14.84 -10.28 -29.75
CA TYR A 159 15.64 -11.28 -29.05
C TYR A 159 14.79 -12.41 -28.42
N ILE A 160 13.54 -12.11 -28.05
CA ILE A 160 12.59 -13.12 -27.58
C ILE A 160 12.10 -13.98 -28.75
N MET A 161 11.81 -13.37 -29.89
CA MET A 161 11.47 -14.14 -31.11
C MET A 161 12.63 -15.02 -31.56
N ALA A 162 13.87 -14.52 -31.50
CA ALA A 162 15.05 -15.32 -31.77
C ALA A 162 15.24 -16.48 -30.78
N ALA A 163 14.91 -16.29 -29.49
CA ALA A 163 14.93 -17.34 -28.48
C ALA A 163 13.91 -18.46 -28.80
N ARG A 164 12.69 -18.07 -29.19
CA ARG A 164 11.65 -19.01 -29.64
C ARG A 164 12.06 -19.76 -30.89
N ALA A 165 12.63 -19.07 -31.89
CA ALA A 165 13.13 -19.70 -33.15
C ALA A 165 14.22 -20.75 -32.86
N ARG A 166 15.00 -20.60 -31.81
CA ARG A 166 16.00 -21.59 -31.34
C ARG A 166 15.38 -22.75 -30.56
N GLY A 167 14.05 -22.83 -30.44
CA GLY A 167 13.35 -23.92 -29.75
C GLY A 167 13.41 -23.86 -28.22
N ILE A 168 13.72 -22.71 -27.63
CA ILE A 168 13.72 -22.56 -26.18
C ILE A 168 12.27 -22.71 -25.64
N PRO A 169 12.01 -23.59 -24.65
CA PRO A 169 10.69 -23.81 -24.12
C PRO A 169 10.07 -22.50 -23.56
N GLU A 170 8.77 -22.31 -23.79
CA GLU A 170 8.06 -21.06 -23.45
C GLU A 170 8.21 -20.66 -21.99
N ASN A 171 8.24 -21.62 -21.06
CA ASN A 171 8.51 -21.32 -19.65
C ASN A 171 9.90 -20.71 -19.42
N LYS A 172 10.94 -21.17 -20.15
CA LYS A 172 12.27 -20.57 -20.07
C LYS A 172 12.31 -19.20 -20.74
N VAL A 173 11.58 -19.00 -21.82
CA VAL A 173 11.41 -17.69 -22.46
C VAL A 173 10.78 -16.72 -21.47
N LEU A 174 9.68 -17.10 -20.82
CA LEU A 174 8.96 -16.22 -19.89
C LEU A 174 9.79 -15.93 -18.62
N PHE A 175 10.18 -16.97 -17.87
CA PHE A 175 10.82 -16.79 -16.57
C PHE A 175 12.33 -16.51 -16.67
N GLY A 176 13.02 -16.97 -17.70
CA GLY A 176 14.45 -16.78 -17.90
C GLY A 176 14.81 -15.49 -18.62
N HIS A 177 14.12 -15.19 -19.70
CA HIS A 177 14.43 -14.02 -20.55
C HIS A 177 13.49 -12.85 -20.27
N THR A 178 12.18 -13.04 -20.40
CA THR A 178 11.20 -11.95 -20.30
C THR A 178 11.14 -11.36 -18.89
N LEU A 179 11.04 -12.19 -17.85
CA LEU A 179 10.95 -11.71 -16.47
C LEU A 179 12.22 -10.98 -16.03
N ARG A 180 13.40 -11.40 -16.50
CA ARG A 180 14.65 -10.71 -16.21
C ARG A 180 14.65 -9.28 -16.78
N THR A 181 14.15 -9.10 -18.01
CA THR A 181 14.02 -7.78 -18.63
C THR A 181 12.90 -6.95 -17.99
N ALA A 182 11.81 -7.61 -17.54
CA ALA A 182 10.72 -6.96 -16.84
C ALA A 182 11.05 -6.58 -15.39
N ALA A 183 12.06 -7.23 -14.79
CA ALA A 183 12.36 -7.04 -13.36
C ALA A 183 12.61 -5.58 -12.94
N PRO A 184 13.42 -4.76 -13.65
CA PRO A 184 13.63 -3.37 -13.25
C PRO A 184 12.33 -2.57 -13.13
N PRO A 185 11.45 -2.47 -14.15
CA PRO A 185 10.21 -1.71 -14.02
C PRO A 185 9.25 -2.32 -12.99
N LEU A 186 9.24 -3.65 -12.80
CA LEU A 186 8.41 -4.30 -11.78
C LEU A 186 8.90 -4.00 -10.35
N ILE A 187 10.20 -4.02 -10.12
CA ILE A 187 10.80 -3.65 -8.83
C ILE A 187 10.49 -2.18 -8.53
N THR A 188 10.71 -1.29 -9.51
CA THR A 188 10.39 0.14 -9.36
C THR A 188 8.94 0.35 -8.94
N MET A 189 7.99 -0.22 -9.69
CA MET A 189 6.57 -0.12 -9.40
C MET A 189 6.26 -0.66 -7.99
N SER A 190 6.83 -1.80 -7.63
CA SER A 190 6.59 -2.44 -6.33
C SER A 190 7.10 -1.58 -5.16
N VAL A 191 8.29 -1.02 -5.29
CA VAL A 191 8.88 -0.17 -4.24
C VAL A 191 8.08 1.14 -4.11
N LEU A 192 7.73 1.79 -5.23
CA LEU A 192 6.90 3.00 -5.20
C LEU A 192 5.52 2.74 -4.57
N SER A 193 4.91 1.59 -4.88
CA SER A 193 3.62 1.19 -4.29
C SER A 193 3.73 0.95 -2.78
N LEU A 194 4.81 0.30 -2.33
CA LEU A 194 5.09 0.13 -0.89
C LEU A 194 5.32 1.46 -0.19
N LEU A 195 6.04 2.40 -0.81
CA LEU A 195 6.23 3.74 -0.25
C LEU A 195 4.91 4.52 -0.16
N ALA A 196 4.07 4.42 -1.18
CA ALA A 196 2.74 5.06 -1.17
C ALA A 196 1.84 4.52 -0.06
N SER A 197 2.05 3.28 0.40
CA SER A 197 1.28 2.67 1.49
C SER A 197 1.55 3.29 2.88
N ILE A 198 2.64 4.06 3.04
CA ILE A 198 3.04 4.64 4.34
C ILE A 198 2.03 5.69 4.83
N GLY A 199 1.43 6.45 3.93
CA GLY A 199 0.55 7.58 4.27
C GLY A 199 -0.81 7.20 4.86
N GLY A 200 -1.16 5.92 4.91
CA GLY A 200 -2.49 5.48 5.32
C GLY A 200 -3.59 5.90 4.34
N ALA A 201 -4.83 5.71 4.72
CA ALA A 201 -5.98 6.16 3.94
C ALA A 201 -7.09 6.70 4.86
N ILE A 202 -7.28 8.01 4.87
CA ILE A 202 -8.14 8.74 5.81
C ILE A 202 -9.55 8.13 5.89
N ILE A 203 -10.25 8.06 4.75
CA ILE A 203 -11.62 7.55 4.71
C ILE A 203 -11.68 6.06 5.02
N PHE A 204 -10.75 5.28 4.49
CA PHE A 204 -10.70 3.84 4.66
C PHE A 204 -10.49 3.43 6.13
N GLU A 205 -9.47 4.01 6.78
CA GLU A 205 -9.20 3.76 8.19
C GLU A 205 -10.35 4.25 9.08
N GLY A 206 -10.96 5.38 8.73
CA GLY A 206 -12.13 5.90 9.44
C GLY A 206 -13.31 4.94 9.40
N ILE A 207 -13.62 4.35 8.24
CA ILE A 207 -14.73 3.40 8.07
C ILE A 207 -14.53 2.14 8.92
N PHE A 208 -13.32 1.59 8.94
CA PHE A 208 -12.98 0.43 9.75
C PHE A 208 -12.62 0.80 11.20
N SER A 209 -12.69 2.09 11.58
CA SER A 209 -12.22 2.57 12.89
C SER A 209 -10.80 2.06 13.21
N TRP A 210 -9.98 1.88 12.18
CA TRP A 210 -8.61 1.43 12.31
C TRP A 210 -7.77 2.57 12.86
N PRO A 211 -7.11 2.44 14.03
CA PRO A 211 -6.49 3.57 14.71
C PRO A 211 -5.09 3.92 14.16
N GLY A 212 -5.00 4.11 12.84
CA GLY A 212 -3.81 4.51 12.13
C GLY A 212 -3.73 6.00 11.86
N LEU A 213 -2.79 6.42 10.98
CA LEU A 213 -2.52 7.82 10.61
C LEU A 213 -3.73 8.48 9.95
N GLY A 214 -4.38 7.80 8.99
CA GLY A 214 -5.54 8.36 8.30
C GLY A 214 -6.72 8.62 9.25
N ASN A 215 -6.99 7.70 10.16
CA ASN A 215 -8.04 7.89 11.16
C ASN A 215 -7.66 8.98 12.18
N LEU A 216 -6.39 9.04 12.58
CA LEU A 216 -5.88 10.12 13.44
C LEU A 216 -6.06 11.48 12.77
N TYR A 217 -5.71 11.59 11.49
CA TYR A 217 -5.95 12.79 10.70
C TYR A 217 -7.44 13.19 10.69
N TRP A 218 -8.31 12.23 10.42
CA TRP A 218 -9.77 12.43 10.40
C TRP A 218 -10.29 12.98 11.74
N ILE A 219 -9.90 12.35 12.85
CA ILE A 219 -10.29 12.79 14.20
C ILE A 219 -9.75 14.19 14.50
N ALA A 220 -8.49 14.46 14.12
CA ALA A 220 -7.86 15.75 14.34
C ALA A 220 -8.54 16.88 13.54
N VAL A 221 -9.03 16.59 12.31
CA VAL A 221 -9.84 17.55 11.53
C VAL A 221 -11.15 17.84 12.24
N GLN A 222 -11.88 16.80 12.67
CA GLN A 222 -13.18 16.99 13.35
C GLN A 222 -13.07 17.77 14.67
N GLN A 223 -11.96 17.57 15.39
CA GLN A 223 -11.73 18.22 16.68
C GLN A 223 -10.98 19.56 16.56
N ASN A 224 -10.61 19.99 15.34
CA ASN A 224 -9.79 21.18 15.09
C ASN A 224 -8.45 21.15 15.85
N ASP A 225 -7.85 19.96 16.01
CA ASP A 225 -6.55 19.80 16.69
C ASP A 225 -5.40 20.10 15.71
N ILE A 226 -5.13 21.38 15.51
CA ILE A 226 -4.13 21.86 14.55
C ILE A 226 -2.72 21.30 14.80
N PRO A 227 -2.21 21.20 16.05
CA PRO A 227 -0.92 20.60 16.30
C PRO A 227 -0.80 19.15 15.79
N VAL A 228 -1.83 18.32 16.01
CA VAL A 228 -1.85 16.93 15.55
C VAL A 228 -1.93 16.87 14.03
N LEU A 229 -2.77 17.70 13.39
CA LEU A 229 -2.85 17.80 11.93
C LEU A 229 -1.50 18.14 11.29
N MET A 230 -0.82 19.14 11.83
CA MET A 230 0.50 19.56 11.34
C MET A 230 1.55 18.48 11.54
N GLY A 231 1.53 17.82 12.69
CA GLY A 231 2.46 16.73 13.00
C GLY A 231 2.26 15.52 12.12
N ASP A 232 1.02 15.10 11.93
CA ASP A 232 0.66 13.95 11.09
C ASP A 232 1.07 14.17 9.64
N LEU A 233 0.70 15.32 9.06
CA LEU A 233 1.09 15.67 7.69
C LEU A 233 2.61 15.77 7.51
N ALA A 234 3.30 16.46 8.42
CA ALA A 234 4.75 16.63 8.30
C ALA A 234 5.51 15.32 8.42
N ILE A 235 5.09 14.44 9.34
CA ILE A 235 5.72 13.13 9.53
C ILE A 235 5.40 12.22 8.34
N THR A 236 4.16 12.16 7.87
CA THR A 236 3.77 11.35 6.72
C THR A 236 4.53 11.76 5.45
N VAL A 237 4.59 13.06 5.16
CA VAL A 237 5.36 13.59 4.01
C VAL A 237 6.85 13.32 4.19
N GLY A 238 7.38 13.53 5.41
CA GLY A 238 8.78 13.25 5.72
C GLY A 238 9.16 11.78 5.51
N LEU A 239 8.35 10.85 5.99
CA LEU A 239 8.57 9.41 5.79
C LEU A 239 8.52 9.03 4.30
N TYR A 240 7.58 9.60 3.54
CA TYR A 240 7.50 9.38 2.10
C TYR A 240 8.76 9.89 1.38
N GLN A 241 9.25 11.08 1.72
CA GLN A 241 10.48 11.66 1.14
C GLN A 241 11.72 10.82 1.47
N VAL A 242 11.84 10.38 2.72
CA VAL A 242 12.92 9.45 3.11
C VAL A 242 12.86 8.17 2.29
N GLY A 243 11.66 7.62 2.09
CA GLY A 243 11.45 6.46 1.24
C GLY A 243 11.89 6.68 -0.20
N LEU A 244 11.58 7.84 -0.80
CA LEU A 244 12.04 8.18 -2.17
C LEU A 244 13.58 8.28 -2.24
N ILE A 245 14.21 8.90 -1.26
CA ILE A 245 15.68 8.98 -1.21
C ILE A 245 16.31 7.58 -1.13
N LEU A 246 15.74 6.70 -0.30
CA LEU A 246 16.20 5.32 -0.20
C LEU A 246 16.00 4.55 -1.52
N LEU A 247 14.92 4.82 -2.24
CA LEU A 247 14.68 4.27 -3.57
C LEU A 247 15.75 4.73 -4.56
N ASP A 248 16.04 6.03 -4.62
CA ASP A 248 17.06 6.60 -5.52
C ASP A 248 18.44 6.03 -5.22
N LEU A 249 18.79 5.88 -3.94
CA LEU A 249 20.04 5.21 -3.55
C LEU A 249 20.07 3.75 -4.01
N THR A 250 18.95 3.04 -3.89
CA THR A 250 18.83 1.64 -4.34
C THR A 250 19.06 1.54 -5.85
N TYR A 251 18.50 2.47 -6.64
CA TYR A 251 18.78 2.51 -8.08
C TYR A 251 20.26 2.74 -8.40
N GLY A 252 20.92 3.65 -7.69
CA GLY A 252 22.35 3.88 -7.84
C GLY A 252 23.21 2.63 -7.59
N PHE A 253 22.78 1.76 -6.67
CA PHE A 253 23.45 0.48 -6.40
C PHE A 253 23.11 -0.62 -7.43
N MET A 254 21.87 -0.65 -7.95
CA MET A 254 21.43 -1.71 -8.89
C MET A 254 21.88 -1.46 -10.33
N ASP A 255 21.98 -0.20 -10.75
CA ASP A 255 22.46 0.15 -12.08
C ASP A 255 23.62 1.15 -12.01
N PRO A 256 24.89 0.67 -12.09
CA PRO A 256 26.06 1.53 -12.07
C PRO A 256 26.16 2.50 -13.27
N ARG A 257 25.25 2.39 -14.27
CA ARG A 257 25.17 3.31 -15.40
C ARG A 257 24.40 4.57 -15.05
N ILE A 258 23.59 4.56 -14.00
CA ILE A 258 22.89 5.75 -13.49
C ILE A 258 23.91 6.56 -12.66
N LYS A 259 24.71 7.39 -13.34
CA LYS A 259 25.56 8.38 -12.65
C LYS A 259 24.65 9.47 -12.11
N VAL A 260 24.47 9.50 -10.80
CA VAL A 260 23.86 10.62 -10.10
C VAL A 260 24.75 11.85 -10.39
N GLY A 261 24.24 12.81 -11.19
CA GLY A 261 24.96 14.06 -11.48
C GLY A 261 25.83 14.08 -12.72
N GLY A 262 25.51 13.30 -13.75
CA GLY A 262 26.16 13.44 -15.07
C GLY A 262 25.88 14.84 -15.64
N LYS A 263 26.95 15.68 -15.72
CA LYS A 263 26.90 16.95 -16.47
C LYS A 263 26.40 16.69 -17.89
N ALA A 264 25.36 17.42 -18.29
CA ALA A 264 24.97 17.55 -19.67
C ALA A 264 26.07 18.17 -20.53
#